data_cf53f302b1c56ad589208714d5ec24fc
#
_entry.id   cf53f302b1c56ad589208714d5ec24fc
#
_cell.length_a   1.000
_cell.length_b   1.000
_cell.length_c   1.000
_cell.angle_alpha   90.00
_cell.angle_beta   90.00
_cell.angle_gamma   90.00
#
_symmetry.space_group_name_H-M   'P 1'
#
loop_
_entity.id
_entity.type
_entity.pdbx_description
1 polymer ?
#
loop_
_entity_poly.entity_id
_entity_poly.type
_entity_poly.pdbx_seq_one_letter_code
_entity_poly.pdbx_strand_id
1 'polypeptide(L)'
;MVVNLAAICTPSRYMAEAPAVIRSNYDHPAALAEACAKSGAWLIHFSTSEVYGRTLEDSGELDEESTGFVFGPVASSRWSYATAKLLTERFIAGLEDLKWTIVRPFNFVGPYMDFMPGVDGEGIPRVLASFSTALVRGEPLKLVNGGKARRTFTSVFDAIDFMFALFAAKENAFSQIFNVGNPDNEVSIADLAARMRRIYAHLKGIPEESLPAPEVVDGEAYYGRGYDDSMRRLPSVEKSTRLLGFRAQVPLDVVLEESLNWFIGHYSDAAD
;
A
#
# COMPACT_ATOMS: atom_id res chain seq x y z
N MET A 1 7.38 5.56 -23.20
CA MET A 1 6.66 5.41 -21.93
C MET A 1 7.63 4.92 -20.87
N VAL A 2 7.52 5.46 -19.65
CA VAL A 2 8.31 5.06 -18.49
C VAL A 2 7.35 4.82 -17.32
N VAL A 3 7.46 3.68 -16.64
CA VAL A 3 6.70 3.36 -15.42
C VAL A 3 7.67 3.41 -14.24
N ASN A 4 7.45 4.33 -13.31
CA ASN A 4 8.29 4.49 -12.13
C ASN A 4 7.65 3.85 -10.90
N LEU A 5 8.20 2.70 -10.50
CA LEU A 5 7.83 1.95 -9.29
C LEU A 5 8.91 2.08 -8.19
N ALA A 6 10.07 2.70 -8.50
CA ALA A 6 11.20 2.75 -7.58
C ALA A 6 10.91 3.67 -6.39
N ALA A 7 10.99 3.12 -5.19
CA ALA A 7 10.71 3.84 -3.95
C ALA A 7 11.29 3.10 -2.74
N ILE A 8 11.65 3.85 -1.69
CA ILE A 8 11.73 3.28 -0.34
C ILE A 8 10.34 3.42 0.29
N CYS A 9 9.60 2.31 0.42
CA CYS A 9 8.22 2.28 0.89
C CYS A 9 7.98 1.33 2.07
N THR A 10 9.03 0.97 2.81
CA THR A 10 8.97 0.12 4.01
C THR A 10 8.75 0.98 5.25
N PRO A 11 7.63 0.82 6.01
CA PRO A 11 7.28 1.69 7.13
C PRO A 11 8.35 1.83 8.21
N SER A 12 9.06 0.75 8.56
CA SER A 12 10.15 0.80 9.55
C SER A 12 11.29 1.74 9.16
N ARG A 13 11.54 1.94 7.86
CA ARG A 13 12.57 2.83 7.36
C ARG A 13 12.18 4.31 7.43
N TYR A 14 10.88 4.64 7.43
CA TYR A 14 10.42 6.04 7.44
C TYR A 14 10.92 6.80 8.66
N MET A 15 10.99 6.13 9.81
CA MET A 15 11.45 6.74 11.06
C MET A 15 12.96 6.67 11.24
N ALA A 16 13.58 5.58 10.81
CA ALA A 16 15.01 5.36 10.96
C ALA A 16 15.86 6.15 9.95
N GLU A 17 15.38 6.31 8.72
CA GLU A 17 16.15 6.81 7.58
C GLU A 17 15.41 7.92 6.80
N ALA A 18 14.69 8.81 7.49
CA ALA A 18 13.86 9.84 6.86
C ALA A 18 14.56 10.62 5.71
N PRO A 19 15.82 11.05 5.80
CA PRO A 19 16.50 11.71 4.69
C PRO A 19 16.67 10.82 3.44
N ALA A 20 17.00 9.54 3.61
CA ALA A 20 17.12 8.59 2.50
C ALA A 20 15.76 8.30 1.85
N VAL A 21 14.71 8.17 2.67
CA VAL A 21 13.32 8.01 2.22
C VAL A 21 12.89 9.23 1.39
N ILE A 22 13.18 10.46 1.85
CA ILE A 22 12.85 11.68 1.12
C ILE A 22 13.57 11.70 -0.24
N ARG A 23 14.88 11.50 -0.26
CA ARG A 23 15.67 11.51 -1.50
C ARG A 23 15.19 10.46 -2.51
N SER A 24 14.95 9.24 -2.06
CA SER A 24 14.45 8.15 -2.91
C SER A 24 13.07 8.47 -3.51
N ASN A 25 12.23 9.19 -2.79
CA ASN A 25 10.84 9.45 -3.18
C ASN A 25 10.62 10.85 -3.78
N TYR A 26 11.65 11.71 -3.81
CA TYR A 26 11.59 13.02 -4.46
C TYR A 26 12.74 13.24 -5.44
N ASP A 27 14.02 13.23 -5.02
CA ASP A 27 15.15 13.61 -5.88
C ASP A 27 15.21 12.73 -7.15
N HIS A 28 15.12 11.41 -6.98
CA HIS A 28 15.22 10.47 -8.09
C HIS A 28 14.00 10.56 -9.03
N PRO A 29 12.74 10.54 -8.55
CA PRO A 29 11.57 10.72 -9.42
C PRO A 29 11.51 12.09 -10.10
N ALA A 30 11.97 13.16 -9.45
CA ALA A 30 12.03 14.50 -10.04
C ALA A 30 12.99 14.54 -11.23
N ALA A 31 14.21 14.00 -11.06
CA ALA A 31 15.18 13.90 -12.16
C ALA A 31 14.66 13.04 -13.31
N LEU A 32 13.94 11.93 -13.00
CA LEU A 32 13.31 11.09 -14.00
C LEU A 32 12.20 11.84 -14.77
N ALA A 33 11.37 12.62 -14.05
CA ALA A 33 10.31 13.41 -14.66
C ALA A 33 10.88 14.46 -15.64
N GLU A 34 11.95 15.16 -15.27
CA GLU A 34 12.65 16.10 -16.17
C GLU A 34 13.23 15.39 -17.42
N ALA A 35 13.78 14.18 -17.25
CA ALA A 35 14.29 13.40 -18.37
C ALA A 35 13.15 12.95 -19.31
N CYS A 36 11.99 12.57 -18.73
CA CYS A 36 10.80 12.23 -19.51
C CYS A 36 10.26 13.44 -20.27
N ALA A 37 10.20 14.61 -19.65
CA ALA A 37 9.79 15.86 -20.30
C ALA A 37 10.69 16.18 -21.50
N LYS A 38 12.01 16.14 -21.32
CA LYS A 38 13.00 16.38 -22.40
C LYS A 38 12.91 15.38 -23.56
N SER A 39 12.52 14.13 -23.28
CA SER A 39 12.43 13.08 -24.30
C SER A 39 11.03 12.93 -24.92
N GLY A 40 10.02 13.64 -24.42
CA GLY A 40 8.62 13.48 -24.81
C GLY A 40 8.02 12.14 -24.36
N ALA A 41 8.64 11.44 -23.40
CA ALA A 41 8.15 10.17 -22.89
C ALA A 41 6.96 10.37 -21.94
N TRP A 42 5.96 9.48 -22.00
CA TRP A 42 4.90 9.43 -21.01
C TRP A 42 5.43 8.82 -19.72
N LEU A 43 5.33 9.55 -18.61
CA LEU A 43 5.68 9.09 -17.27
C LEU A 43 4.43 8.61 -16.52
N ILE A 44 4.44 7.35 -16.08
CA ILE A 44 3.48 6.81 -15.13
C ILE A 44 4.19 6.67 -13.79
N HIS A 45 3.84 7.52 -12.83
CA HIS A 45 4.48 7.56 -11.50
C HIS A 45 3.58 6.91 -10.44
N PHE A 46 4.11 5.88 -9.77
CA PHE A 46 3.43 5.29 -8.62
C PHE A 46 3.72 6.10 -7.36
N SER A 47 2.69 6.80 -6.92
CA SER A 47 2.60 7.49 -5.65
C SER A 47 2.06 6.54 -4.56
N THR A 48 1.17 7.00 -3.72
CA THR A 48 0.61 6.22 -2.60
C THR A 48 -0.67 6.86 -2.08
N SER A 49 -1.58 6.06 -1.53
CA SER A 49 -2.71 6.57 -0.75
C SER A 49 -2.30 7.28 0.54
N GLU A 50 -1.05 7.17 0.97
CA GLU A 50 -0.55 7.87 2.15
C GLU A 50 -0.42 9.39 1.95
N VAL A 51 -0.43 9.88 0.71
CA VAL A 51 -0.44 11.32 0.41
C VAL A 51 -1.67 12.04 0.97
N TYR A 52 -2.78 11.33 1.22
CA TYR A 52 -3.95 11.89 1.88
C TYR A 52 -3.71 12.22 3.36
N GLY A 53 -2.61 11.71 3.93
CA GLY A 53 -2.20 12.03 5.29
C GLY A 53 -3.08 11.38 6.35
N ARG A 54 -3.29 12.12 7.44
CA ARG A 54 -4.02 11.65 8.63
C ARG A 54 -5.54 11.79 8.41
N THR A 55 -6.21 10.67 8.28
CA THR A 55 -7.66 10.59 8.19
C THR A 55 -8.26 10.10 9.50
N LEU A 56 -9.48 10.53 9.80
CA LEU A 56 -10.26 10.12 10.98
C LEU A 56 -11.10 8.87 10.68
N GLU A 57 -11.71 8.29 11.70
CA GLU A 57 -12.54 7.08 11.58
C GLU A 57 -13.78 7.32 10.70
N ASP A 58 -14.38 8.50 10.80
CA ASP A 58 -15.56 8.94 10.06
C ASP A 58 -15.23 9.61 8.71
N SER A 59 -13.95 9.64 8.32
CA SER A 59 -13.57 10.16 7.00
C SER A 59 -14.29 9.38 5.90
N GLY A 60 -14.89 10.10 4.95
CA GLY A 60 -15.51 9.54 3.76
C GLY A 60 -14.50 8.91 2.78
N GLU A 61 -14.94 8.69 1.55
CA GLU A 61 -14.05 8.27 0.49
C GLU A 61 -13.02 9.35 0.15
N LEU A 62 -11.80 8.90 -0.13
CA LEU A 62 -10.68 9.76 -0.51
C LEU A 62 -10.71 9.96 -2.03
N ASP A 63 -11.01 11.18 -2.44
CA ASP A 63 -11.11 11.59 -3.84
C ASP A 63 -9.86 12.34 -4.29
N GLU A 64 -9.45 12.15 -5.56
CA GLU A 64 -8.18 12.68 -6.06
C GLU A 64 -8.14 14.20 -6.15
N GLU A 65 -9.29 14.85 -6.29
CA GLU A 65 -9.40 16.29 -6.60
C GLU A 65 -9.93 17.10 -5.41
N SER A 66 -10.82 16.54 -4.61
CA SER A 66 -11.52 17.25 -3.55
C SER A 66 -10.98 17.00 -2.14
N THR A 67 -10.27 15.87 -1.90
CA THR A 67 -9.79 15.55 -0.56
C THR A 67 -8.56 16.37 -0.19
N GLY A 68 -8.65 17.11 0.92
CA GLY A 68 -7.52 17.84 1.52
C GLY A 68 -6.50 16.91 2.16
N PHE A 69 -5.27 17.42 2.37
CA PHE A 69 -4.17 16.64 2.94
C PHE A 69 -3.81 17.19 4.33
N VAL A 70 -3.71 16.30 5.32
CA VAL A 70 -3.33 16.66 6.70
C VAL A 70 -2.19 15.75 7.15
N PHE A 71 -1.07 16.34 7.58
CA PHE A 71 0.07 15.63 8.12
C PHE A 71 0.32 15.99 9.58
N GLY A 72 1.00 15.10 10.30
CA GLY A 72 1.43 15.36 11.66
C GLY A 72 2.59 16.38 11.73
N PRO A 73 3.06 16.71 12.94
CA PRO A 73 4.16 17.65 13.15
C PRO A 73 5.46 17.14 12.51
N VAL A 74 6.38 18.07 12.19
CA VAL A 74 7.67 17.74 11.54
C VAL A 74 8.48 16.70 12.33
N ALA A 75 8.36 16.68 13.66
CA ALA A 75 9.00 15.68 14.51
C ALA A 75 8.51 14.23 14.28
N SER A 76 7.33 14.04 13.66
CA SER A 76 6.80 12.73 13.31
C SER A 76 7.35 12.28 11.96
N SER A 77 8.54 11.67 11.95
CA SER A 77 9.24 11.19 10.74
C SER A 77 8.41 10.19 9.93
N ARG A 78 7.38 9.58 10.54
CA ARG A 78 6.40 8.71 9.87
C ARG A 78 5.82 9.35 8.60
N TRP A 79 5.67 10.67 8.58
CA TRP A 79 5.09 11.40 7.44
C TRP A 79 6.09 11.74 6.34
N SER A 80 7.39 11.45 6.52
CA SER A 80 8.44 11.77 5.55
C SER A 80 8.18 11.15 4.18
N TYR A 81 7.74 9.89 4.15
CA TYR A 81 7.40 9.18 2.92
C TYR A 81 6.22 9.83 2.18
N ALA A 82 5.10 10.02 2.88
CA ALA A 82 3.89 10.62 2.31
C ALA A 82 4.14 12.04 1.80
N THR A 83 4.89 12.85 2.59
CA THR A 83 5.24 14.23 2.21
C THR A 83 6.14 14.26 0.97
N ALA A 84 7.15 13.37 0.88
CA ALA A 84 8.02 13.29 -0.28
C ALA A 84 7.25 12.86 -1.54
N LYS A 85 6.37 11.87 -1.42
CA LYS A 85 5.49 11.44 -2.53
C LYS A 85 4.56 12.56 -2.99
N LEU A 86 3.92 13.28 -2.06
CA LEU A 86 3.07 14.41 -2.39
C LEU A 86 3.86 15.56 -3.06
N LEU A 87 5.06 15.85 -2.59
CA LEU A 87 5.94 16.84 -3.22
C LEU A 87 6.27 16.43 -4.66
N THR A 88 6.55 15.15 -4.87
CA THR A 88 6.82 14.59 -6.21
C THR A 88 5.61 14.69 -7.13
N GLU A 89 4.39 14.42 -6.64
CA GLU A 89 3.17 14.62 -7.43
C GLU A 89 3.03 16.07 -7.89
N ARG A 90 3.26 17.03 -6.98
CA ARG A 90 3.20 18.47 -7.30
C ARG A 90 4.27 18.89 -8.30
N PHE A 91 5.47 18.35 -8.17
CA PHE A 91 6.57 18.58 -9.10
C PHE A 91 6.23 18.07 -10.50
N ILE A 92 5.77 16.81 -10.61
CA ILE A 92 5.38 16.20 -11.89
C ILE A 92 4.24 16.99 -12.55
N ALA A 93 3.20 17.32 -11.79
CA ALA A 93 2.05 18.05 -12.30
C ALA A 93 2.37 19.51 -12.72
N GLY A 94 3.44 20.08 -12.18
CA GLY A 94 3.92 21.42 -12.52
C GLY A 94 4.84 21.49 -13.75
N LEU A 95 5.25 20.36 -14.34
CA LEU A 95 6.09 20.32 -15.54
C LEU A 95 5.22 20.46 -16.80
N GLU A 96 5.32 21.60 -17.49
CA GLU A 96 4.43 21.96 -18.62
C GLU A 96 4.52 20.99 -19.81
N ASP A 97 5.71 20.50 -20.16
CA ASP A 97 5.94 19.65 -21.35
C ASP A 97 5.87 18.15 -21.06
N LEU A 98 5.51 17.74 -19.84
CA LEU A 98 5.49 16.34 -19.45
C LEU A 98 4.11 15.71 -19.70
N LYS A 99 4.06 14.61 -20.46
CA LYS A 99 2.92 13.70 -20.44
C LYS A 99 3.06 12.80 -19.20
N TRP A 100 2.14 12.93 -18.27
CA TRP A 100 2.23 12.20 -17.00
C TRP A 100 0.90 11.56 -16.58
N THR A 101 1.00 10.52 -15.78
CA THR A 101 -0.10 9.93 -15.01
C THR A 101 0.43 9.57 -13.63
N ILE A 102 -0.31 9.89 -12.59
CA ILE A 102 0.01 9.53 -11.21
C ILE A 102 -0.96 8.46 -10.74
N VAL A 103 -0.43 7.40 -10.13
CA VAL A 103 -1.20 6.29 -9.57
C VAL A 103 -1.05 6.31 -8.05
N ARG A 104 -2.14 6.31 -7.31
CA ARG A 104 -2.19 6.21 -5.85
C ARG A 104 -2.70 4.83 -5.43
N PRO A 105 -1.81 3.84 -5.17
CA PRO A 105 -2.19 2.51 -4.71
C PRO A 105 -2.83 2.52 -3.33
N PHE A 106 -3.87 1.68 -3.15
CA PHE A 106 -4.48 1.37 -1.85
C PHE A 106 -4.18 -0.08 -1.48
N ASN A 107 -3.09 -0.28 -0.73
CA ASN A 107 -2.59 -1.56 -0.20
C ASN A 107 -2.69 -2.73 -1.20
N PHE A 108 -1.90 -2.68 -2.25
CA PHE A 108 -1.76 -3.81 -3.16
C PHE A 108 -1.19 -5.01 -2.42
N VAL A 109 -1.86 -6.15 -2.54
CA VAL A 109 -1.51 -7.42 -1.90
C VAL A 109 -1.67 -8.56 -2.88
N GLY A 110 -0.91 -9.62 -2.66
CA GLY A 110 -0.91 -10.79 -3.54
C GLY A 110 0.44 -11.50 -3.53
N PRO A 111 0.59 -12.54 -4.35
CA PRO A 111 1.87 -13.21 -4.56
C PRO A 111 2.97 -12.24 -5.01
N TYR A 112 4.20 -12.46 -4.54
CA TYR A 112 5.40 -11.66 -4.87
C TYR A 112 5.37 -10.18 -4.45
N MET A 113 4.40 -9.78 -3.62
CA MET A 113 4.24 -8.36 -3.23
C MET A 113 5.01 -7.96 -1.98
N ASP A 114 5.51 -8.93 -1.21
CA ASP A 114 6.18 -8.71 0.07
C ASP A 114 7.24 -9.78 0.32
N PHE A 115 7.93 -9.66 1.45
CA PHE A 115 9.03 -10.51 1.88
C PHE A 115 8.76 -11.13 3.27
N MET A 116 9.50 -12.19 3.61
CA MET A 116 9.55 -12.74 4.97
C MET A 116 10.81 -12.24 5.68
N PRO A 117 10.69 -11.52 6.82
CA PRO A 117 11.83 -11.00 7.56
C PRO A 117 12.83 -12.10 7.97
N GLY A 118 14.13 -11.82 7.73
CA GLY A 118 15.22 -12.77 8.00
C GLY A 118 15.40 -13.88 6.96
N VAL A 119 14.59 -13.88 5.88
CA VAL A 119 14.74 -14.82 4.75
C VAL A 119 15.16 -14.07 3.50
N ASP A 120 14.34 -13.17 2.99
CA ASP A 120 14.56 -12.41 1.76
C ASP A 120 14.36 -10.91 1.91
N GLY A 121 14.24 -10.43 3.16
CA GLY A 121 14.16 -9.02 3.51
C GLY A 121 14.36 -8.76 4.99
N GLU A 122 14.51 -7.48 5.34
CA GLU A 122 14.76 -7.03 6.69
C GLU A 122 13.72 -6.02 7.18
N GLY A 123 13.54 -5.94 8.51
CA GLY A 123 12.62 -5.01 9.15
C GLY A 123 11.20 -5.54 9.23
N ILE A 124 10.25 -4.62 9.48
CA ILE A 124 8.83 -4.96 9.63
C ILE A 124 8.15 -4.80 8.27
N PRO A 125 7.65 -5.89 7.67
CA PRO A 125 6.93 -5.82 6.40
C PRO A 125 5.54 -5.20 6.60
N ARG A 126 4.81 -5.00 5.50
CA ARG A 126 3.42 -4.53 5.56
C ARG A 126 2.53 -5.56 6.27
N VAL A 127 1.36 -5.12 6.75
CA VAL A 127 0.51 -5.89 7.65
C VAL A 127 0.16 -7.30 7.15
N LEU A 128 -0.16 -7.46 5.85
CA LEU A 128 -0.51 -8.78 5.31
C LEU A 128 0.69 -9.73 5.39
N ALA A 129 1.87 -9.28 5.01
CA ALA A 129 3.09 -10.09 5.10
C ALA A 129 3.51 -10.35 6.54
N SER A 130 3.35 -9.38 7.44
CA SER A 130 3.56 -9.58 8.89
C SER A 130 2.66 -10.68 9.44
N PHE A 131 1.38 -10.66 9.08
CA PHE A 131 0.43 -11.69 9.51
C PHE A 131 0.71 -13.05 8.85
N SER A 132 1.02 -13.08 7.55
CA SER A 132 1.39 -14.32 6.86
C SER A 132 2.64 -14.95 7.45
N THR A 133 3.68 -14.14 7.75
CA THR A 133 4.90 -14.59 8.42
C THR A 133 4.60 -15.20 9.81
N ALA A 134 3.82 -14.50 10.62
CA ALA A 134 3.45 -14.98 11.95
C ALA A 134 2.66 -16.30 11.88
N LEU A 135 1.71 -16.44 10.94
CA LEU A 135 0.97 -17.67 10.73
C LEU A 135 1.88 -18.83 10.31
N VAL A 136 2.81 -18.61 9.37
CA VAL A 136 3.75 -19.65 8.92
C VAL A 136 4.68 -20.07 10.05
N ARG A 137 5.11 -19.15 10.92
CA ARG A 137 5.99 -19.43 12.07
C ARG A 137 5.25 -19.90 13.33
N GLY A 138 3.91 -19.97 13.30
CA GLY A 138 3.13 -20.32 14.48
C GLY A 138 3.22 -19.27 15.60
N GLU A 139 3.40 -18.00 15.25
CA GLU A 139 3.50 -16.86 16.16
C GLU A 139 2.16 -16.11 16.29
N PRO A 140 1.92 -15.35 17.38
CA PRO A 140 0.75 -14.51 17.53
C PRO A 140 0.73 -13.36 16.49
N LEU A 141 -0.43 -13.09 15.90
CA LEU A 141 -0.64 -11.91 15.06
C LEU A 141 -0.61 -10.64 15.93
N LYS A 142 0.22 -9.66 15.58
CA LYS A 142 0.37 -8.40 16.34
C LYS A 142 -0.67 -7.36 15.89
N LEU A 143 -1.65 -7.09 16.74
CA LEU A 143 -2.68 -6.08 16.52
C LEU A 143 -2.24 -4.73 17.09
N VAL A 144 -1.61 -3.90 16.27
CA VAL A 144 -1.16 -2.56 16.67
C VAL A 144 -2.37 -1.71 17.08
N ASN A 145 -2.34 -1.18 18.30
CA ASN A 145 -3.43 -0.38 18.91
C ASN A 145 -4.80 -1.08 18.83
N GLY A 146 -4.81 -2.42 18.93
CA GLY A 146 -6.02 -3.25 18.87
C GLY A 146 -6.57 -3.45 17.46
N GLY A 147 -5.83 -3.10 16.41
CA GLY A 147 -6.23 -3.33 15.03
C GLY A 147 -7.46 -2.56 14.56
N LYS A 148 -7.77 -1.41 15.18
CA LYS A 148 -8.98 -0.61 14.89
C LYS A 148 -8.93 0.09 13.54
N ALA A 149 -7.74 0.44 13.05
CA ALA A 149 -7.57 1.12 11.77
C ALA A 149 -8.18 0.31 10.62
N ARG A 150 -8.87 1.00 9.70
CA ARG A 150 -9.52 0.39 8.53
C ARG A 150 -8.71 0.66 7.27
N ARG A 151 -8.56 -0.36 6.46
CA ARG A 151 -7.81 -0.31 5.20
C ARG A 151 -8.58 -1.02 4.10
N THR A 152 -8.35 -0.56 2.88
CA THR A 152 -8.82 -1.23 1.67
C THR A 152 -7.67 -2.04 1.09
N PHE A 153 -7.90 -3.30 0.78
CA PHE A 153 -6.91 -4.20 0.19
C PHE A 153 -7.28 -4.52 -1.25
N THR A 154 -6.30 -4.43 -2.13
CA THR A 154 -6.49 -4.57 -3.58
C THR A 154 -5.60 -5.68 -4.11
N SER A 155 -6.17 -6.60 -4.90
CA SER A 155 -5.39 -7.64 -5.56
C SER A 155 -4.32 -7.04 -6.47
N VAL A 156 -3.12 -7.62 -6.46
CA VAL A 156 -2.08 -7.29 -7.45
C VAL A 156 -2.56 -7.55 -8.88
N PHE A 157 -3.46 -8.51 -9.09
CA PHE A 157 -4.03 -8.79 -10.40
C PHE A 157 -4.98 -7.69 -10.85
N ASP A 158 -5.85 -7.14 -9.96
CA ASP A 158 -6.62 -5.94 -10.24
C ASP A 158 -5.71 -4.74 -10.57
N ALA A 159 -4.55 -4.62 -9.89
CA ALA A 159 -3.59 -3.57 -10.20
C ALA A 159 -2.95 -3.73 -11.59
N ILE A 160 -2.73 -4.96 -12.04
CA ILE A 160 -2.26 -5.27 -13.40
C ILE A 160 -3.35 -4.94 -14.42
N ASP A 161 -4.59 -5.32 -14.17
CA ASP A 161 -5.73 -5.02 -15.05
C ASP A 161 -5.96 -3.51 -15.16
N PHE A 162 -5.78 -2.76 -14.05
CA PHE A 162 -5.76 -1.31 -14.09
C PHE A 162 -4.70 -0.77 -15.06
N MET A 163 -3.48 -1.32 -15.05
CA MET A 163 -2.43 -0.88 -15.96
C MET A 163 -2.79 -1.15 -17.43
N PHE A 164 -3.43 -2.28 -17.74
CA PHE A 164 -3.93 -2.54 -19.10
C PHE A 164 -5.04 -1.57 -19.50
N ALA A 165 -5.98 -1.28 -18.61
CA ALA A 165 -7.02 -0.27 -18.87
C ALA A 165 -6.42 1.12 -19.09
N LEU A 166 -5.40 1.50 -18.28
CA LEU A 166 -4.65 2.74 -18.43
C LEU A 166 -3.98 2.84 -19.81
N PHE A 167 -3.34 1.77 -20.27
CA PHE A 167 -2.68 1.75 -21.57
C PHE A 167 -3.68 1.81 -22.73
N ALA A 168 -4.82 1.12 -22.60
CA ALA A 168 -5.88 1.13 -23.60
C ALA A 168 -6.54 2.52 -23.74
N ALA A 169 -6.70 3.24 -22.64
CA ALA A 169 -7.32 4.57 -22.58
C ALA A 169 -6.29 5.70 -22.37
N LYS A 170 -5.09 5.58 -22.92
CA LYS A 170 -3.95 6.46 -22.65
C LYS A 170 -4.25 7.96 -22.78
N GLU A 171 -5.07 8.36 -23.76
CA GLU A 171 -5.41 9.76 -23.98
C GLU A 171 -6.25 10.33 -22.82
N ASN A 172 -7.08 9.51 -22.18
CA ASN A 172 -7.86 9.87 -21.00
C ASN A 172 -7.01 9.84 -19.71
N ALA A 173 -5.82 9.25 -19.77
CA ALA A 173 -4.92 9.11 -18.64
C ALA A 173 -3.89 10.24 -18.52
N PHE A 174 -3.66 11.02 -19.59
CA PHE A 174 -2.72 12.13 -19.55
C PHE A 174 -3.18 13.23 -18.59
N SER A 175 -2.23 13.72 -17.80
CA SER A 175 -2.44 14.75 -16.78
C SER A 175 -3.50 14.37 -15.73
N GLN A 176 -3.57 13.09 -15.41
CA GLN A 176 -4.53 12.55 -14.44
C GLN A 176 -3.85 11.88 -13.25
N ILE A 177 -4.51 11.96 -12.11
CA ILE A 177 -4.21 11.19 -10.90
C ILE A 177 -5.32 10.17 -10.73
N PHE A 178 -4.98 8.91 -10.44
CA PHE A 178 -5.95 7.83 -10.20
C PHE A 178 -5.70 7.14 -8.87
N ASN A 179 -6.72 7.06 -8.04
CA ASN A 179 -6.78 6.08 -6.98
C ASN A 179 -6.97 4.68 -7.57
N VAL A 180 -6.20 3.73 -7.07
CA VAL A 180 -6.33 2.33 -7.45
C VAL A 180 -6.54 1.49 -6.20
N GLY A 181 -7.77 1.05 -6.01
CA GLY A 181 -8.20 0.32 -4.84
C GLY A 181 -9.50 -0.43 -5.07
N ASN A 182 -9.82 -1.38 -4.20
CA ASN A 182 -11.12 -2.03 -4.17
C ASN A 182 -11.92 -1.58 -2.94
N PRO A 183 -12.83 -0.58 -3.04
CA PRO A 183 -13.57 -0.07 -1.88
C PRO A 183 -14.41 -1.15 -1.20
N ASP A 184 -14.83 -2.20 -1.92
CA ASP A 184 -15.62 -3.31 -1.38
C ASP A 184 -14.80 -4.22 -0.43
N ASN A 185 -13.45 -4.10 -0.48
CA ASN A 185 -12.51 -4.83 0.38
C ASN A 185 -12.06 -4.01 1.60
N GLU A 186 -12.83 -3.02 2.04
CA GLU A 186 -12.53 -2.29 3.27
C GLU A 186 -12.75 -3.17 4.50
N VAL A 187 -11.73 -3.27 5.35
CA VAL A 187 -11.76 -4.10 6.56
C VAL A 187 -10.93 -3.47 7.68
N SER A 188 -11.27 -3.72 8.95
CA SER A 188 -10.39 -3.39 10.07
C SER A 188 -9.19 -4.35 10.10
N ILE A 189 -8.07 -3.91 10.66
CA ILE A 189 -6.89 -4.79 10.80
C ILE A 189 -7.20 -5.98 11.73
N ALA A 190 -8.08 -5.81 12.72
CA ALA A 190 -8.53 -6.91 13.58
C ALA A 190 -9.36 -7.94 12.81
N ASP A 191 -10.31 -7.49 11.96
CA ASP A 191 -11.11 -8.40 11.11
C ASP A 191 -10.25 -9.05 10.02
N LEU A 192 -9.25 -8.34 9.48
CA LEU A 192 -8.24 -8.92 8.57
C LEU A 192 -7.53 -10.08 9.24
N ALA A 193 -7.04 -9.89 10.47
CA ALA A 193 -6.37 -10.95 11.24
C ALA A 193 -7.28 -12.18 11.45
N ALA A 194 -8.54 -11.96 11.83
CA ALA A 194 -9.51 -13.05 12.01
C ALA A 194 -9.76 -13.81 10.70
N ARG A 195 -9.94 -13.11 9.57
CA ARG A 195 -10.11 -13.74 8.25
C ARG A 195 -8.88 -14.55 7.85
N MET A 196 -7.67 -13.98 7.99
CA MET A 196 -6.42 -14.66 7.64
C MET A 196 -6.18 -15.92 8.49
N ARG A 197 -6.48 -15.88 9.79
CA ARG A 197 -6.40 -17.07 10.67
C ARG A 197 -7.32 -18.20 10.17
N ARG A 198 -8.59 -17.88 9.89
CA ARG A 198 -9.57 -18.84 9.38
C ARG A 198 -9.14 -19.46 8.06
N ILE A 199 -8.71 -18.63 7.09
CA ILE A 199 -8.25 -19.09 5.78
C ILE A 199 -6.98 -19.96 5.93
N TYR A 200 -6.01 -19.52 6.73
CA TYR A 200 -4.78 -20.29 6.98
C TYR A 200 -5.07 -21.66 7.62
N ALA A 201 -5.94 -21.71 8.64
CA ALA A 201 -6.35 -22.95 9.28
C ALA A 201 -7.01 -23.92 8.27
N HIS A 202 -7.88 -23.40 7.41
CA HIS A 202 -8.49 -24.18 6.32
C HIS A 202 -7.43 -24.73 5.35
N LEU A 203 -6.51 -23.91 4.88
CA LEU A 203 -5.44 -24.31 3.95
C LEU A 203 -4.49 -25.36 4.53
N LYS A 204 -4.23 -25.28 5.84
CA LYS A 204 -3.37 -26.25 6.56
C LYS A 204 -4.13 -27.47 7.06
N GLY A 205 -5.47 -27.51 6.97
CA GLY A 205 -6.30 -28.59 7.50
C GLY A 205 -6.23 -28.74 9.02
N ILE A 206 -6.07 -27.64 9.77
CA ILE A 206 -5.95 -27.61 11.23
C ILE A 206 -7.13 -26.81 11.84
N PRO A 207 -7.49 -27.09 13.12
CA PRO A 207 -8.46 -26.26 13.82
C PRO A 207 -7.95 -24.82 14.01
N GLU A 208 -8.80 -23.80 13.83
CA GLU A 208 -8.40 -22.39 14.05
C GLU A 208 -7.95 -22.12 15.48
N GLU A 209 -8.54 -22.82 16.44
CA GLU A 209 -8.22 -22.73 17.88
C GLU A 209 -6.81 -23.22 18.22
N SER A 210 -6.18 -23.99 17.32
CA SER A 210 -4.78 -24.43 17.48
C SER A 210 -3.76 -23.31 17.19
N LEU A 211 -4.20 -22.25 16.50
CA LEU A 211 -3.34 -21.10 16.22
C LEU A 211 -3.22 -20.17 17.45
N PRO A 212 -2.04 -19.57 17.70
CA PRO A 212 -1.88 -18.60 18.78
C PRO A 212 -2.90 -17.47 18.71
N ALA A 213 -3.46 -17.06 19.84
CA ALA A 213 -4.36 -15.93 19.89
C ALA A 213 -3.66 -14.63 19.45
N PRO A 214 -4.33 -13.70 18.73
CA PRO A 214 -3.74 -12.42 18.41
C PRO A 214 -3.36 -11.62 19.66
N GLU A 215 -2.28 -10.85 19.57
CA GLU A 215 -1.75 -10.04 20.67
C GLU A 215 -1.89 -8.55 20.35
N VAL A 216 -2.46 -7.77 21.28
CA VAL A 216 -2.52 -6.32 21.15
C VAL A 216 -1.19 -5.71 21.57
N VAL A 217 -0.60 -4.90 20.70
CA VAL A 217 0.65 -4.21 20.94
C VAL A 217 0.49 -2.69 20.78
N ASP A 218 1.27 -1.95 21.54
CA ASP A 218 1.33 -0.47 21.41
C ASP A 218 2.08 -0.07 20.13
N GLY A 219 1.57 0.94 19.42
CA GLY A 219 2.10 1.36 18.13
C GLY A 219 3.52 1.93 18.21
N GLU A 220 3.83 2.73 19.25
CA GLU A 220 5.18 3.27 19.44
C GLU A 220 6.18 2.19 19.87
N ALA A 221 5.74 1.22 20.68
CA ALA A 221 6.58 0.09 21.06
C ALA A 221 6.90 -0.81 19.86
N TYR A 222 5.96 -0.95 18.91
CA TYR A 222 6.10 -1.83 17.76
C TYR A 222 6.87 -1.20 16.59
N TYR A 223 6.53 0.05 16.22
CA TYR A 223 7.11 0.74 15.06
C TYR A 223 8.18 1.78 15.43
N GLY A 224 8.26 2.17 16.70
CA GLY A 224 9.18 3.18 17.20
C GLY A 224 8.48 4.49 17.59
N ARG A 225 9.21 5.32 18.32
CA ARG A 225 8.72 6.58 18.85
C ARG A 225 8.23 7.53 17.76
N GLY A 226 7.07 8.15 18.00
CA GLY A 226 6.45 9.08 17.05
C GLY A 226 5.65 8.38 15.95
N TYR A 227 5.34 7.10 16.14
CA TYR A 227 4.41 6.39 15.27
C TYR A 227 3.04 7.09 15.28
N ASP A 228 2.52 7.37 14.10
CA ASP A 228 1.20 7.93 13.84
C ASP A 228 0.64 7.27 12.58
N ASP A 229 -0.67 7.12 12.47
CA ASP A 229 -1.30 6.52 11.30
C ASP A 229 -2.71 7.07 11.10
N SER A 230 -3.23 6.87 9.90
CA SER A 230 -4.61 7.18 9.53
C SER A 230 -5.56 6.14 10.13
N MET A 231 -6.74 6.57 10.57
CA MET A 231 -7.76 5.65 11.07
C MET A 231 -8.49 4.93 9.95
N ARG A 232 -8.74 5.60 8.82
CA ARG A 232 -9.46 5.02 7.69
C ARG A 232 -8.86 5.47 6.36
N ARG A 233 -8.67 4.54 5.42
CA ARG A 233 -8.29 4.86 4.03
C ARG A 233 -9.17 4.08 3.07
N LEU A 234 -10.19 4.76 2.54
CA LEU A 234 -11.17 4.23 1.58
C LEU A 234 -11.05 5.03 0.27
N PRO A 235 -10.72 4.41 -0.88
CA PRO A 235 -10.61 5.12 -2.16
C PRO A 235 -11.98 5.44 -2.75
N SER A 236 -12.17 6.65 -3.28
CA SER A 236 -13.09 6.85 -4.39
C SER A 236 -12.46 6.26 -5.66
N VAL A 237 -13.24 5.52 -6.44
CA VAL A 237 -12.83 4.90 -7.71
C VAL A 237 -13.68 5.38 -8.88
N GLU A 238 -14.46 6.44 -8.69
CA GLU A 238 -15.33 6.99 -9.72
C GLU A 238 -14.55 7.46 -10.94
N LYS A 239 -13.40 8.08 -10.72
CA LYS A 239 -12.55 8.62 -11.79
C LYS A 239 -11.97 7.53 -12.68
N SER A 240 -11.41 6.47 -12.10
CA SER A 240 -10.89 5.32 -12.87
C SER A 240 -12.01 4.60 -13.61
N THR A 241 -13.19 4.47 -13.01
CA THR A 241 -14.37 3.88 -13.67
C THR A 241 -14.81 4.71 -14.85
N ARG A 242 -14.94 6.04 -14.68
CA ARG A 242 -15.41 6.95 -15.71
C ARG A 242 -14.45 7.14 -16.88
N LEU A 243 -13.15 7.30 -16.59
CA LEU A 243 -12.16 7.64 -17.62
C LEU A 243 -11.50 6.43 -18.27
N LEU A 244 -11.36 5.33 -17.53
CA LEU A 244 -10.64 4.14 -17.99
C LEU A 244 -11.54 2.92 -18.14
N GLY A 245 -12.80 2.98 -17.69
CA GLY A 245 -13.69 1.81 -17.63
C GLY A 245 -13.21 0.75 -16.63
N PHE A 246 -12.37 1.13 -15.66
CA PHE A 246 -11.77 0.20 -14.71
C PHE A 246 -12.36 0.34 -13.30
N ARG A 247 -12.68 -0.81 -12.70
CA ARG A 247 -12.98 -0.99 -11.28
C ARG A 247 -12.40 -2.32 -10.82
N ALA A 248 -11.67 -2.32 -9.70
CA ALA A 248 -11.18 -3.54 -9.05
C ALA A 248 -12.35 -4.44 -8.61
N GLN A 249 -12.23 -5.76 -8.79
CA GLN A 249 -13.32 -6.70 -8.61
C GLN A 249 -12.98 -7.92 -7.75
N VAL A 250 -11.68 -8.23 -7.52
CA VAL A 250 -11.31 -9.43 -6.78
C VAL A 250 -11.72 -9.31 -5.31
N PRO A 251 -12.57 -10.23 -4.79
CA PRO A 251 -13.01 -10.20 -3.40
C PRO A 251 -11.87 -10.41 -2.40
N LEU A 252 -11.97 -9.82 -1.21
CA LEU A 252 -10.92 -9.86 -0.19
C LEU A 252 -10.50 -11.29 0.17
N ASP A 253 -11.45 -12.19 0.43
CA ASP A 253 -11.13 -13.55 0.86
C ASP A 253 -10.34 -14.32 -0.23
N VAL A 254 -10.61 -14.06 -1.52
CA VAL A 254 -9.83 -14.61 -2.65
C VAL A 254 -8.40 -14.08 -2.62
N VAL A 255 -8.23 -12.76 -2.46
CA VAL A 255 -6.90 -12.13 -2.38
C VAL A 255 -6.09 -12.68 -1.21
N LEU A 256 -6.75 -12.87 -0.05
CA LEU A 256 -6.10 -13.42 1.15
C LEU A 256 -5.69 -14.88 0.97
N GLU A 257 -6.55 -15.69 0.36
CA GLU A 257 -6.27 -17.10 0.08
C GLU A 257 -5.10 -17.26 -0.88
N GLU A 258 -5.08 -16.52 -2.00
CA GLU A 258 -3.98 -16.51 -2.97
C GLU A 258 -2.66 -16.08 -2.32
N SER A 259 -2.69 -15.01 -1.50
CA SER A 259 -1.51 -14.51 -0.81
C SER A 259 -0.98 -15.54 0.19
N LEU A 260 -1.86 -16.14 1.00
CA LEU A 260 -1.48 -17.15 1.99
C LEU A 260 -0.95 -18.42 1.33
N ASN A 261 -1.58 -18.90 0.26
CA ASN A 261 -1.09 -20.04 -0.50
C ASN A 261 0.34 -19.79 -1.02
N TRP A 262 0.60 -18.59 -1.54
CA TRP A 262 1.93 -18.22 -1.98
C TRP A 262 2.95 -18.20 -0.82
N PHE A 263 2.61 -17.58 0.33
CA PHE A 263 3.49 -17.56 1.51
C PHE A 263 3.76 -18.96 2.03
N ILE A 264 2.73 -19.81 2.16
CA ILE A 264 2.88 -21.20 2.61
C ILE A 264 3.80 -21.98 1.67
N GLY A 265 3.58 -21.87 0.35
CA GLY A 265 4.37 -22.63 -0.63
C GLY A 265 5.80 -22.11 -0.79
N HIS A 266 6.00 -20.78 -0.69
CA HIS A 266 7.30 -20.16 -0.93
C HIS A 266 8.23 -20.20 0.30
N TYR A 267 7.67 -20.20 1.50
CA TYR A 267 8.43 -20.16 2.76
C TYR A 267 8.23 -21.42 3.61
N SER A 268 7.82 -22.55 3.01
CA SER A 268 7.63 -23.82 3.75
C SER A 268 8.88 -24.24 4.52
N ASP A 269 10.06 -24.05 3.92
CA ASP A 269 11.34 -24.46 4.50
C ASP A 269 11.90 -23.47 5.55
N ALA A 270 11.29 -22.30 5.68
CA ALA A 270 11.67 -21.26 6.64
C ALA A 270 10.83 -21.32 7.94
N ALA A 271 9.94 -22.31 8.06
CA ALA A 271 9.09 -22.53 9.24
C ALA A 271 9.77 -23.40 10.32
N ASP A 272 10.89 -24.05 9.98
CA ASP A 272 11.74 -24.87 10.88
C ASP A 272 12.95 -24.02 11.37
#